data_7149698e93246dfb2e5996f543bd50e4
#
_entry.id   7149698e93246dfb2e5996f543bd50e4
#
_cell.length_a   1.000
_cell.length_b   1.000
_cell.length_c   1.000
_cell.angle_alpha   90.00
_cell.angle_beta   90.00
_cell.angle_gamma   90.00
#
_symmetry.space_group_name_H-M   'P 1'
#
loop_
_entity.id
_entity.type
_entity.pdbx_description
1 polymer ?
#
loop_
_entity_poly.entity_id
_entity_poly.type
_entity_poly.pdbx_seq_one_letter_code
_entity_poly.pdbx_strand_id
1 'polypeptide(L)'
;LTKIIFTVTNDLSYDQRMHRIAGCLAENGFEVTLIGVNRPKSIKLLTRKFAQLRLNCFAQIGPLFYIEYNLRLFIYLLFVKTNIICAIDLDTILPCLLASKLRNKQRVYDAHEYFTEQKEVRTRPNILKIWKQIEAFAVPKFPKGYTVNSHLGKLFHENYEVTYQIVRNISFKYPLENNDNEYVNKFILYQGAVNEGRCFEELIPAMKWVNATLIIAGTGNFYTQVEELIRYFKLEHKIILKGAIPPNELKLLTQEAYIGVTLFETNGVNQYYSLANRFFDYMMAGTPQICVNYPMYQEINQEHGFAYMIENTHPFTIGDALNNLLQDDVLYSELRKNCIKARDLLNWQTESHQLIKFYRTL
;
A
#
# COMPACT_ATOMS: atom_id res chain seq x y z
N LEU A 1 -20.75 8.81 -21.42
CA LEU A 1 -19.72 8.65 -20.37
C LEU A 1 -18.67 7.64 -20.83
N THR A 2 -17.40 7.96 -20.61
CA THR A 2 -16.29 7.02 -20.88
C THR A 2 -16.34 5.87 -19.88
N LYS A 3 -16.34 4.63 -20.40
CA LYS A 3 -16.45 3.42 -19.61
C LYS A 3 -15.07 2.83 -19.35
N ILE A 4 -14.74 2.64 -18.08
CA ILE A 4 -13.44 2.11 -17.62
C ILE A 4 -13.68 0.80 -16.87
N ILE A 5 -12.90 -0.22 -17.20
CA ILE A 5 -12.84 -1.48 -16.46
C ILE A 5 -11.48 -1.60 -15.79
N PHE A 6 -11.48 -1.82 -14.49
CA PHE A 6 -10.32 -2.21 -13.68
C PHE A 6 -10.38 -3.69 -13.36
N THR A 7 -9.24 -4.36 -13.39
CA THR A 7 -9.16 -5.82 -13.17
C THR A 7 -8.13 -6.15 -12.12
N VAL A 8 -8.53 -6.91 -11.09
CA VAL A 8 -7.67 -7.37 -9.99
C VAL A 8 -7.90 -8.85 -9.70
N THR A 9 -6.98 -9.50 -9.01
CA THR A 9 -7.11 -10.91 -8.58
C THR A 9 -7.58 -11.08 -7.13
N ASN A 10 -7.92 -9.99 -6.45
CA ASN A 10 -8.47 -10.01 -5.10
C ASN A 10 -10.01 -10.05 -5.08
N ASP A 11 -10.59 -10.15 -3.88
CA ASP A 11 -12.05 -10.29 -3.70
C ASP A 11 -12.80 -8.95 -3.59
N LEU A 12 -12.14 -7.83 -3.79
CA LEU A 12 -12.65 -6.45 -3.74
C LEU A 12 -13.09 -5.96 -2.36
N SER A 13 -13.20 -6.82 -1.33
CA SER A 13 -13.76 -6.43 -0.03
C SER A 13 -12.94 -5.34 0.67
N TYR A 14 -11.61 -5.43 0.59
CA TYR A 14 -10.68 -4.63 1.38
C TYR A 14 -9.67 -3.85 0.54
N ASP A 15 -9.85 -3.77 -0.76
CA ASP A 15 -8.95 -3.06 -1.66
C ASP A 15 -9.14 -1.54 -1.57
N GLN A 16 -8.56 -0.94 -0.55
CA GLN A 16 -8.68 0.49 -0.28
C GLN A 16 -8.15 1.37 -1.43
N ARG A 17 -7.06 0.92 -2.11
CA ARG A 17 -6.51 1.64 -3.26
C ARG A 17 -7.52 1.70 -4.41
N MET A 18 -8.03 0.54 -4.81
CA MET A 18 -8.96 0.46 -5.92
C MET A 18 -10.29 1.14 -5.60
N HIS A 19 -10.73 1.08 -4.34
CA HIS A 19 -11.92 1.82 -3.91
C HIS A 19 -11.74 3.34 -4.05
N ARG A 20 -10.54 3.88 -3.74
CA ARG A 20 -10.24 5.31 -3.92
C ARG A 20 -10.18 5.68 -5.40
N ILE A 21 -9.44 4.92 -6.21
CA ILE A 21 -9.27 5.16 -7.65
C ILE A 21 -10.62 5.09 -8.37
N ALA A 22 -11.34 3.98 -8.22
CA ALA A 22 -12.63 3.76 -8.89
C ALA A 22 -13.69 4.77 -8.43
N GLY A 23 -13.76 5.06 -7.14
CA GLY A 23 -14.69 6.04 -6.58
C GLY A 23 -14.43 7.45 -7.11
N CYS A 24 -13.16 7.87 -7.09
CA CYS A 24 -12.76 9.18 -7.61
C CYS A 24 -13.13 9.35 -9.09
N LEU A 25 -12.84 8.37 -9.94
CA LEU A 25 -13.19 8.45 -11.35
C LEU A 25 -14.70 8.44 -11.59
N ALA A 26 -15.45 7.63 -10.83
CA ALA A 26 -16.91 7.62 -10.91
C ALA A 26 -17.52 9.00 -10.51
N GLU A 27 -16.98 9.64 -9.49
CA GLU A 27 -17.38 10.98 -9.05
C GLU A 27 -17.04 12.07 -10.08
N ASN A 28 -16.08 11.80 -10.96
CA ASN A 28 -15.62 12.73 -11.98
C ASN A 28 -16.13 12.42 -13.40
N GLY A 29 -17.26 11.67 -13.50
CA GLY A 29 -18.01 11.51 -14.74
C GLY A 29 -17.56 10.32 -15.61
N PHE A 30 -16.88 9.33 -15.03
CA PHE A 30 -16.59 8.07 -15.70
C PHE A 30 -17.57 6.97 -15.25
N GLU A 31 -17.92 6.07 -16.15
CA GLU A 31 -18.65 4.85 -15.80
C GLU A 31 -17.63 3.76 -15.47
N VAL A 32 -17.47 3.45 -14.19
CA VAL A 32 -16.40 2.59 -13.71
C VAL A 32 -16.94 1.23 -13.27
N THR A 33 -16.27 0.15 -13.70
CA THR A 33 -16.49 -1.21 -13.22
C THR A 33 -15.17 -1.80 -12.69
N LEU A 34 -15.18 -2.28 -11.45
CA LEU A 34 -14.08 -2.98 -10.83
C LEU A 34 -14.38 -4.49 -10.82
N ILE A 35 -13.48 -5.29 -11.43
CA ILE A 35 -13.63 -6.74 -11.56
C ILE A 35 -12.58 -7.45 -10.70
N GLY A 36 -13.05 -8.34 -9.85
CA GLY A 36 -12.20 -9.20 -9.01
C GLY A 36 -12.70 -10.65 -8.99
N VAL A 37 -12.32 -11.41 -7.99
CA VAL A 37 -12.67 -12.82 -7.85
C VAL A 37 -13.55 -13.07 -6.63
N ASN A 38 -14.49 -13.99 -6.76
CA ASN A 38 -15.27 -14.49 -5.64
C ASN A 38 -14.45 -15.58 -4.91
N ARG A 39 -14.19 -15.38 -3.62
CA ARG A 39 -13.47 -16.32 -2.76
C ARG A 39 -14.42 -16.97 -1.77
N PRO A 40 -14.13 -18.16 -1.22
CA PRO A 40 -15.00 -18.84 -0.25
C PRO A 40 -15.33 -18.02 1.00
N LYS A 41 -14.43 -17.11 1.38
CA LYS A 41 -14.60 -16.20 2.53
C LYS A 41 -14.97 -14.78 2.11
N SER A 42 -15.34 -14.54 0.86
CA SER A 42 -15.74 -13.22 0.40
C SER A 42 -17.03 -12.78 1.08
N ILE A 43 -17.00 -11.60 1.66
CA ILE A 43 -18.18 -10.97 2.26
C ILE A 43 -19.02 -10.26 1.18
N LYS A 44 -20.25 -9.90 1.51
CA LYS A 44 -21.12 -9.11 0.61
C LYS A 44 -20.45 -7.77 0.30
N LEU A 45 -20.41 -7.42 -0.99
CA LEU A 45 -19.87 -6.11 -1.43
C LEU A 45 -20.78 -4.97 -0.96
N LEU A 46 -20.17 -3.92 -0.45
CA LEU A 46 -20.88 -2.69 -0.11
C LEU A 46 -21.23 -1.93 -1.40
N THR A 47 -22.42 -1.31 -1.43
CA THR A 47 -22.83 -0.43 -2.52
C THR A 47 -21.89 0.76 -2.63
N ARG A 48 -21.41 1.04 -3.84
CA ARG A 48 -20.48 2.14 -4.15
C ARG A 48 -20.98 2.93 -5.36
N LYS A 49 -20.35 4.08 -5.64
CA LYS A 49 -20.65 4.91 -6.82
C LYS A 49 -20.18 4.29 -8.15
N PHE A 50 -19.52 3.15 -8.10
CA PHE A 50 -19.05 2.38 -9.25
C PHE A 50 -19.55 0.93 -9.17
N ALA A 51 -19.62 0.27 -10.32
CA ALA A 51 -20.02 -1.14 -10.40
C ALA A 51 -18.91 -2.06 -9.92
N GLN A 52 -19.27 -3.13 -9.25
CA GLN A 52 -18.36 -4.17 -8.75
C GLN A 52 -18.82 -5.53 -9.23
N LEU A 53 -17.91 -6.33 -9.77
CA LEU A 53 -18.17 -7.67 -10.27
C LEU A 53 -17.12 -8.65 -9.74
N ARG A 54 -17.56 -9.81 -9.27
CA ARG A 54 -16.67 -10.92 -8.92
C ARG A 54 -16.90 -12.08 -9.87
N LEU A 55 -15.82 -12.55 -10.49
CA LEU A 55 -15.83 -13.77 -11.29
C LEU A 55 -15.70 -14.99 -10.37
N ASN A 56 -16.50 -16.01 -10.63
CA ASN A 56 -16.38 -17.28 -9.90
C ASN A 56 -15.30 -18.15 -10.53
N CYS A 57 -14.43 -18.73 -9.71
CA CYS A 57 -13.39 -19.67 -10.11
C CYS A 57 -13.47 -20.94 -9.28
N PHE A 58 -13.27 -22.09 -9.90
CA PHE A 58 -13.18 -23.38 -9.21
C PHE A 58 -11.85 -23.51 -8.48
N ALA A 59 -10.74 -23.18 -9.18
CA ALA A 59 -9.43 -23.10 -8.55
C ALA A 59 -9.33 -21.85 -7.66
N GLN A 60 -8.79 -22.00 -6.45
CA GLN A 60 -8.71 -20.90 -5.48
C GLN A 60 -7.28 -20.41 -5.24
N ILE A 61 -6.29 -21.22 -5.55
CA ILE A 61 -4.87 -20.94 -5.29
C ILE A 61 -3.99 -21.51 -6.42
N GLY A 62 -2.75 -21.03 -6.48
CA GLY A 62 -1.71 -21.56 -7.36
C GLY A 62 -1.91 -21.25 -8.85
N PRO A 63 -1.12 -21.86 -9.74
CA PRO A 63 -1.12 -21.56 -11.18
C PRO A 63 -2.47 -21.78 -11.86
N LEU A 64 -3.21 -22.82 -11.46
CA LEU A 64 -4.53 -23.12 -12.03
C LEU A 64 -5.54 -22.00 -11.78
N PHE A 65 -5.48 -21.36 -10.61
CA PHE A 65 -6.30 -20.18 -10.32
C PHE A 65 -6.01 -19.05 -11.32
N TYR A 66 -4.74 -18.71 -11.53
CA TYR A 66 -4.37 -17.63 -12.47
C TYR A 66 -4.81 -17.96 -13.90
N ILE A 67 -4.64 -19.19 -14.35
CA ILE A 67 -5.07 -19.62 -15.68
C ILE A 67 -6.59 -19.50 -15.83
N GLU A 68 -7.35 -20.06 -14.90
CA GLU A 68 -8.83 -20.04 -14.94
C GLU A 68 -9.36 -18.61 -14.85
N TYR A 69 -8.88 -17.82 -13.88
CA TYR A 69 -9.32 -16.44 -13.69
C TYR A 69 -9.05 -15.59 -14.93
N ASN A 70 -7.82 -15.64 -15.46
CA ASN A 70 -7.45 -14.87 -16.65
C ASN A 70 -8.23 -15.29 -17.89
N LEU A 71 -8.55 -16.58 -18.07
CA LEU A 71 -9.39 -17.04 -19.16
C LEU A 71 -10.84 -16.52 -19.04
N ARG A 72 -11.44 -16.60 -17.84
CA ARG A 72 -12.78 -16.07 -17.58
C ARG A 72 -12.82 -14.54 -17.75
N LEU A 73 -11.82 -13.85 -17.25
CA LEU A 73 -11.67 -12.41 -17.41
C LEU A 73 -11.55 -12.04 -18.90
N PHE A 74 -10.72 -12.75 -19.67
CA PHE A 74 -10.58 -12.52 -21.10
C PHE A 74 -11.91 -12.66 -21.83
N ILE A 75 -12.65 -13.78 -21.60
CA ILE A 75 -13.96 -13.99 -22.18
C ILE A 75 -14.93 -12.86 -21.81
N TYR A 76 -14.97 -12.45 -20.54
CA TYR A 76 -15.81 -11.34 -20.12
C TYR A 76 -15.44 -10.03 -20.83
N LEU A 77 -14.14 -9.71 -20.91
CA LEU A 77 -13.64 -8.52 -21.57
C LEU A 77 -13.90 -8.49 -23.08
N LEU A 78 -14.12 -9.63 -23.74
CA LEU A 78 -14.46 -9.66 -25.16
C LEU A 78 -15.87 -9.13 -25.45
N PHE A 79 -16.82 -9.23 -24.50
CA PHE A 79 -18.23 -8.93 -24.76
C PHE A 79 -18.73 -7.67 -24.03
N VAL A 80 -18.11 -7.29 -22.91
CA VAL A 80 -18.54 -6.12 -22.12
C VAL A 80 -18.31 -4.80 -22.86
N LYS A 81 -19.24 -3.85 -22.76
CA LYS A 81 -19.09 -2.52 -23.35
C LYS A 81 -18.10 -1.69 -22.52
N THR A 82 -16.96 -1.34 -23.09
CA THR A 82 -15.95 -0.49 -22.46
C THR A 82 -15.16 0.34 -23.47
N ASN A 83 -14.57 1.45 -23.01
CA ASN A 83 -13.64 2.28 -23.77
C ASN A 83 -12.20 1.99 -23.37
N ILE A 84 -11.95 1.83 -22.06
CA ILE A 84 -10.63 1.67 -21.46
C ILE A 84 -10.60 0.39 -20.62
N ILE A 85 -9.56 -0.40 -20.78
CA ILE A 85 -9.28 -1.59 -19.97
C ILE A 85 -8.00 -1.33 -19.17
N CYS A 86 -8.09 -1.32 -17.85
CA CYS A 86 -6.96 -1.12 -16.95
C CYS A 86 -6.59 -2.44 -16.27
N ALA A 87 -5.38 -2.92 -16.53
CA ALA A 87 -4.78 -4.02 -15.80
C ALA A 87 -4.12 -3.47 -14.53
N ILE A 88 -4.50 -4.02 -13.38
CA ILE A 88 -3.84 -3.74 -12.11
C ILE A 88 -2.82 -4.85 -11.89
N ASP A 89 -1.57 -4.47 -11.75
CA ASP A 89 -0.43 -5.36 -11.67
C ASP A 89 -0.31 -6.38 -12.82
N LEU A 90 0.71 -7.21 -12.71
CA LEU A 90 1.09 -8.14 -13.79
C LEU A 90 0.13 -9.32 -13.93
N ASP A 91 -0.59 -9.65 -12.87
CA ASP A 91 -1.42 -10.85 -12.78
C ASP A 91 -2.71 -10.80 -13.61
N THR A 92 -3.13 -9.61 -14.09
CA THR A 92 -4.25 -9.45 -15.02
C THR A 92 -3.84 -8.86 -16.39
N ILE A 93 -2.55 -8.64 -16.61
CA ILE A 93 -2.07 -7.89 -17.79
C ILE A 93 -2.35 -8.61 -19.12
N LEU A 94 -2.22 -9.94 -19.17
CA LEU A 94 -2.38 -10.71 -20.41
C LEU A 94 -3.82 -10.67 -20.98
N PRO A 95 -4.89 -11.00 -20.21
CA PRO A 95 -6.24 -10.89 -20.72
C PRO A 95 -6.60 -9.45 -21.11
N CYS A 96 -6.13 -8.46 -20.37
CA CYS A 96 -6.33 -7.05 -20.70
C CYS A 96 -5.64 -6.66 -22.02
N LEU A 97 -4.40 -7.10 -22.23
CA LEU A 97 -3.66 -6.89 -23.48
C LEU A 97 -4.41 -7.50 -24.67
N LEU A 98 -4.77 -8.78 -24.56
CA LEU A 98 -5.39 -9.52 -25.67
C LEU A 98 -6.78 -8.95 -26.01
N ALA A 99 -7.63 -8.74 -25.01
CA ALA A 99 -8.97 -8.20 -25.22
C ALA A 99 -8.92 -6.76 -25.78
N SER A 100 -8.07 -5.90 -25.24
CA SER A 100 -7.93 -4.52 -25.72
C SER A 100 -7.42 -4.46 -27.16
N LYS A 101 -6.47 -5.34 -27.53
CA LYS A 101 -5.93 -5.41 -28.88
C LYS A 101 -6.97 -5.91 -29.89
N LEU A 102 -7.68 -7.02 -29.58
CA LEU A 102 -8.73 -7.59 -30.45
C LEU A 102 -9.89 -6.63 -30.67
N ARG A 103 -10.23 -5.84 -29.68
CA ARG A 103 -11.38 -4.94 -29.71
C ARG A 103 -11.02 -3.48 -30.03
N ASN A 104 -9.75 -3.20 -30.32
CA ASN A 104 -9.24 -1.85 -30.53
C ASN A 104 -9.65 -0.88 -29.40
N LYS A 105 -9.42 -1.28 -28.14
CA LYS A 105 -9.73 -0.49 -26.94
C LYS A 105 -8.44 0.10 -26.36
N GLN A 106 -8.59 1.23 -25.68
CA GLN A 106 -7.49 1.80 -24.92
C GLN A 106 -7.16 0.88 -23.75
N ARG A 107 -5.87 0.80 -23.42
CA ARG A 107 -5.36 0.01 -22.31
C ARG A 107 -4.47 0.84 -21.41
N VAL A 108 -4.58 0.61 -20.13
CA VAL A 108 -3.83 1.27 -19.07
C VAL A 108 -3.21 0.21 -18.18
N TYR A 109 -2.02 0.45 -17.67
CA TYR A 109 -1.38 -0.38 -16.67
C TYR A 109 -1.20 0.40 -15.37
N ASP A 110 -1.79 -0.07 -14.26
CA ASP A 110 -1.54 0.41 -12.91
C ASP A 110 -0.53 -0.51 -12.24
N ALA A 111 0.72 -0.09 -12.20
CA ALA A 111 1.82 -0.82 -11.60
C ALA A 111 2.06 -0.30 -10.18
N HIS A 112 1.34 -0.83 -9.19
CA HIS A 112 1.53 -0.34 -7.84
C HIS A 112 2.66 -1.03 -7.07
N GLU A 113 3.22 -2.10 -7.62
CA GLU A 113 4.41 -2.79 -7.14
C GLU A 113 5.30 -3.22 -8.31
N TYR A 114 6.58 -3.46 -8.05
CA TYR A 114 7.42 -4.18 -9.01
C TYR A 114 7.18 -5.67 -8.82
N PHE A 115 6.16 -6.19 -9.50
CA PHE A 115 5.56 -7.51 -9.25
C PHE A 115 6.56 -8.65 -9.20
N THR A 116 7.54 -8.67 -10.09
CA THR A 116 8.56 -9.73 -10.16
C THR A 116 9.59 -9.66 -9.02
N GLU A 117 9.61 -8.57 -8.25
CA GLU A 117 10.47 -8.40 -7.08
C GLU A 117 9.72 -8.63 -5.75
N GLN A 118 8.45 -9.06 -5.79
CA GLN A 118 7.74 -9.53 -4.61
C GLN A 118 8.43 -10.78 -4.04
N LYS A 119 8.52 -10.90 -2.70
CA LYS A 119 9.20 -12.01 -2.02
C LYS A 119 8.62 -13.36 -2.43
N GLU A 120 7.29 -13.45 -2.51
CA GLU A 120 6.56 -14.65 -2.90
C GLU A 120 6.86 -15.13 -4.33
N VAL A 121 7.25 -14.22 -5.21
CA VAL A 121 7.67 -14.51 -6.59
C VAL A 121 9.17 -14.84 -6.63
N ARG A 122 10.01 -14.01 -6.01
CA ARG A 122 11.48 -14.16 -6.01
C ARG A 122 11.96 -15.47 -5.41
N THR A 123 11.31 -15.95 -4.36
CA THR A 123 11.69 -17.21 -3.68
C THR A 123 11.35 -18.47 -4.49
N ARG A 124 10.70 -18.33 -5.66
CA ARG A 124 10.27 -19.42 -6.53
C ARG A 124 10.83 -19.27 -7.95
N PRO A 125 12.06 -19.75 -8.25
CA PRO A 125 12.77 -19.43 -9.50
C PRO A 125 11.99 -19.72 -10.79
N ASN A 126 11.27 -20.82 -10.86
CA ASN A 126 10.48 -21.18 -12.05
C ASN A 126 9.29 -20.22 -12.24
N ILE A 127 8.64 -19.81 -11.16
CA ILE A 127 7.53 -18.85 -11.19
C ILE A 127 8.06 -17.47 -11.57
N LEU A 128 9.17 -17.05 -10.97
CA LEU A 128 9.84 -15.81 -11.31
C LEU A 128 10.18 -15.73 -12.81
N LYS A 129 10.74 -16.81 -13.38
CA LYS A 129 11.07 -16.86 -14.81
C LYS A 129 9.84 -16.63 -15.70
N ILE A 130 8.71 -17.27 -15.36
CA ILE A 130 7.45 -17.09 -16.11
C ILE A 130 6.96 -15.65 -16.00
N TRP A 131 6.92 -15.08 -14.81
CA TRP A 131 6.45 -13.71 -14.62
C TRP A 131 7.37 -12.67 -15.29
N LYS A 132 8.70 -12.86 -15.25
CA LYS A 132 9.64 -12.00 -15.98
C LYS A 132 9.44 -12.06 -17.51
N GLN A 133 9.09 -13.21 -18.05
CA GLN A 133 8.74 -13.33 -19.48
C GLN A 133 7.43 -12.61 -19.80
N ILE A 134 6.40 -12.75 -18.95
CA ILE A 134 5.13 -12.05 -19.11
C ILE A 134 5.34 -10.53 -19.02
N GLU A 135 6.11 -10.07 -18.04
CA GLU A 135 6.43 -8.66 -17.83
C GLU A 135 7.13 -8.05 -19.05
N ALA A 136 8.24 -8.67 -19.48
CA ALA A 136 9.00 -8.24 -20.65
C ALA A 136 8.17 -8.25 -21.94
N PHE A 137 7.23 -9.18 -22.09
CA PHE A 137 6.34 -9.25 -23.25
C PHE A 137 5.21 -8.22 -23.22
N ALA A 138 4.57 -8.05 -22.06
CA ALA A 138 3.30 -7.33 -21.97
C ALA A 138 3.50 -5.84 -21.63
N VAL A 139 4.37 -5.49 -20.69
CA VAL A 139 4.54 -4.10 -20.20
C VAL A 139 4.88 -3.12 -21.34
N PRO A 140 5.79 -3.39 -22.28
CA PRO A 140 6.06 -2.48 -23.40
C PRO A 140 4.85 -2.20 -24.30
N LYS A 141 3.81 -3.04 -24.22
CA LYS A 141 2.57 -2.89 -24.99
C LYS A 141 1.51 -2.08 -24.27
N PHE A 142 1.81 -1.59 -23.05
CA PHE A 142 1.00 -0.66 -22.27
C PHE A 142 1.72 0.70 -22.18
N PRO A 143 1.71 1.51 -23.26
CA PRO A 143 2.43 2.79 -23.26
C PRO A 143 1.80 3.83 -22.32
N LYS A 144 0.58 3.61 -21.87
CA LYS A 144 -0.15 4.43 -20.92
C LYS A 144 -0.27 3.70 -19.60
N GLY A 145 0.12 4.35 -18.52
CA GLY A 145 0.06 3.77 -17.18
C GLY A 145 0.47 4.74 -16.09
N TYR A 146 0.38 4.27 -14.87
CA TYR A 146 0.85 4.99 -13.69
C TYR A 146 1.37 4.02 -12.63
N THR A 147 2.22 4.55 -11.75
CA THR A 147 2.83 3.80 -10.65
C THR A 147 2.85 4.65 -9.38
N VAL A 148 3.31 4.11 -8.27
CA VAL A 148 3.15 4.73 -6.94
C VAL A 148 4.29 5.66 -6.54
N ASN A 149 5.46 5.58 -7.17
CA ASN A 149 6.62 6.41 -6.84
C ASN A 149 7.57 6.60 -8.02
N SER A 150 8.47 7.58 -7.89
CA SER A 150 9.45 7.99 -8.90
C SER A 150 10.42 6.86 -9.26
N HIS A 151 10.87 6.07 -8.28
CA HIS A 151 11.80 4.98 -8.51
C HIS A 151 11.21 3.87 -9.38
N LEU A 152 9.97 3.43 -9.07
CA LEU A 152 9.28 2.45 -9.92
C LEU A 152 9.06 3.00 -11.32
N GLY A 153 8.68 4.27 -11.46
CA GLY A 153 8.58 4.93 -12.77
C GLY A 153 9.89 4.86 -13.57
N LYS A 154 11.02 5.10 -12.90
CA LYS A 154 12.36 5.00 -13.49
C LYS A 154 12.70 3.57 -13.89
N LEU A 155 12.44 2.58 -13.04
CA LEU A 155 12.67 1.15 -13.35
C LEU A 155 11.85 0.69 -14.56
N PHE A 156 10.58 1.10 -14.67
CA PHE A 156 9.76 0.77 -15.83
C PHE A 156 10.28 1.44 -17.11
N HIS A 157 10.78 2.66 -17.01
CA HIS A 157 11.40 3.35 -18.14
C HIS A 157 12.69 2.66 -18.60
N GLU A 158 13.59 2.35 -17.68
CA GLU A 158 14.87 1.71 -17.96
C GLU A 158 14.73 0.29 -18.53
N ASN A 159 13.78 -0.49 -18.02
CA ASN A 159 13.63 -1.90 -18.42
C ASN A 159 12.70 -2.11 -19.61
N TYR A 160 11.73 -1.21 -19.81
CA TYR A 160 10.63 -1.43 -20.79
C TYR A 160 10.35 -0.24 -21.70
N GLU A 161 11.11 0.85 -21.58
CA GLU A 161 10.95 2.08 -22.38
C GLU A 161 9.55 2.71 -22.26
N VAL A 162 8.85 2.50 -21.13
CA VAL A 162 7.54 3.10 -20.86
C VAL A 162 7.68 4.22 -19.82
N THR A 163 6.97 5.33 -20.02
CA THR A 163 6.96 6.45 -19.07
C THR A 163 5.63 6.51 -18.38
N TYR A 164 5.60 6.09 -17.11
CA TYR A 164 4.40 6.07 -16.30
C TYR A 164 4.28 7.30 -15.41
N GLN A 165 3.05 7.77 -15.23
CA GLN A 165 2.77 8.85 -14.29
C GLN A 165 2.85 8.35 -12.85
N ILE A 166 3.09 9.26 -11.92
CA ILE A 166 3.12 8.91 -10.50
C ILE A 166 1.75 9.24 -9.89
N VAL A 167 1.12 8.22 -9.30
CA VAL A 167 -0.12 8.34 -8.53
C VAL A 167 0.08 7.58 -7.23
N ARG A 168 0.41 8.32 -6.17
CA ARG A 168 0.77 7.75 -4.86
C ARG A 168 -0.42 7.04 -4.21
N ASN A 169 -0.13 6.02 -3.44
CA ASN A 169 -1.14 5.34 -2.63
C ASN A 169 -1.28 6.04 -1.27
N ILE A 170 -1.99 7.15 -1.24
CA ILE A 170 -2.13 8.01 -0.06
C ILE A 170 -3.60 8.08 0.40
N SER A 171 -3.80 8.33 1.69
CA SER A 171 -5.12 8.41 2.31
C SER A 171 -5.83 9.73 2.01
N PHE A 172 -7.16 9.77 2.19
CA PHE A 172 -7.90 11.03 2.22
C PHE A 172 -7.49 11.87 3.41
N LYS A 173 -7.40 13.19 3.20
CA LYS A 173 -7.36 14.14 4.31
C LYS A 173 -8.72 14.14 5.03
N TYR A 174 -8.67 14.08 6.35
CA TYR A 174 -9.83 14.07 7.22
C TYR A 174 -9.64 15.03 8.39
N PRO A 175 -10.73 15.51 9.04
CA PRO A 175 -10.62 16.29 10.26
C PRO A 175 -9.81 15.55 11.32
N LEU A 176 -8.95 16.25 12.02
CA LEU A 176 -8.33 15.75 13.25
C LEU A 176 -9.29 16.05 14.39
N GLU A 177 -9.45 15.10 15.27
CA GLU A 177 -10.05 15.38 16.56
C GLU A 177 -9.05 16.27 17.32
N ASN A 178 -9.51 17.42 17.84
CA ASN A 178 -8.66 18.37 18.55
C ASN A 178 -8.14 17.69 19.82
N ASN A 179 -6.98 17.10 19.71
CA ASN A 179 -6.23 16.60 20.87
C ASN A 179 -5.29 17.72 21.32
N ASP A 180 -5.84 18.83 21.84
CA ASP A 180 -5.13 19.78 22.71
C ASP A 180 -4.91 19.16 24.10
N ASN A 181 -5.40 17.95 24.33
CA ASN A 181 -5.16 17.22 25.54
C ASN A 181 -3.71 16.70 25.54
N GLU A 182 -2.98 17.05 26.59
CA GLU A 182 -1.76 16.34 26.96
C GLU A 182 -2.01 14.83 26.82
N TYR A 183 -1.17 14.15 26.02
CA TYR A 183 -1.26 12.70 25.87
C TYR A 183 -1.15 12.04 27.25
N VAL A 184 -2.28 11.63 27.82
CA VAL A 184 -2.35 11.01 29.15
C VAL A 184 -1.50 9.73 29.19
N ASN A 185 -1.42 9.02 28.05
CA ASN A 185 -0.57 7.84 27.89
C ASN A 185 0.16 7.92 26.55
N LYS A 186 1.45 8.21 26.57
CA LYS A 186 2.31 8.18 25.37
C LYS A 186 2.51 6.71 24.93
N PHE A 187 1.89 6.27 23.84
CA PHE A 187 2.13 4.94 23.29
C PHE A 187 2.65 4.99 21.85
N ILE A 188 3.36 3.94 21.47
CA ILE A 188 3.94 3.75 20.14
C ILE A 188 3.00 2.83 19.36
N LEU A 189 2.73 3.15 18.10
CA LEU A 189 1.86 2.37 17.23
C LEU A 189 2.61 1.79 16.03
N TYR A 190 2.54 0.48 15.87
CA TYR A 190 2.72 -0.19 14.60
C TYR A 190 1.35 -0.54 14.01
N GLN A 191 1.08 -0.16 12.75
CA GLN A 191 -0.15 -0.53 12.05
C GLN A 191 0.10 -1.15 10.68
N GLY A 192 -0.73 -2.12 10.32
CA GLY A 192 -0.71 -2.79 9.01
C GLY A 192 -0.36 -4.27 9.08
N ALA A 193 0.03 -4.85 7.95
CA ALA A 193 0.32 -6.28 7.86
C ALA A 193 1.51 -6.67 8.74
N VAL A 194 1.28 -7.65 9.61
CA VAL A 194 2.30 -8.27 10.48
C VAL A 194 2.96 -9.39 9.69
N ASN A 195 3.77 -9.00 8.71
CA ASN A 195 4.45 -9.92 7.82
C ASN A 195 5.96 -9.91 8.06
N GLU A 196 6.62 -10.96 7.63
CA GLU A 196 8.08 -11.04 7.54
C GLU A 196 8.65 -9.83 6.79
N GLY A 197 9.83 -9.33 7.20
CA GLY A 197 10.47 -8.16 6.61
C GLY A 197 9.95 -6.82 7.12
N ARG A 198 9.23 -6.81 8.24
CA ARG A 198 8.74 -5.61 8.92
C ARG A 198 9.53 -5.26 10.18
N CYS A 199 10.70 -5.87 10.36
CA CYS A 199 11.64 -5.65 11.45
C CYS A 199 11.05 -5.87 12.85
N PHE A 200 10.18 -6.86 13.03
CA PHE A 200 9.68 -7.20 14.36
C PHE A 200 10.74 -7.84 15.23
N GLU A 201 11.68 -8.58 14.62
CA GLU A 201 12.83 -9.19 15.25
C GLU A 201 13.76 -8.14 15.91
N GLU A 202 13.75 -6.91 15.39
CA GLU A 202 14.52 -5.78 15.91
C GLU A 202 13.67 -4.85 16.78
N LEU A 203 12.42 -4.57 16.38
CA LEU A 203 11.51 -3.68 17.10
C LEU A 203 11.15 -4.21 18.49
N ILE A 204 10.83 -5.51 18.59
CA ILE A 204 10.41 -6.09 19.87
C ILE A 204 11.55 -6.02 20.91
N PRO A 205 12.78 -6.51 20.66
CA PRO A 205 13.87 -6.34 21.62
C PRO A 205 14.23 -4.88 21.91
N ALA A 206 14.05 -3.95 20.96
CA ALA A 206 14.27 -2.53 21.19
C ALA A 206 13.39 -1.99 22.33
N MET A 207 12.19 -2.51 22.49
CA MET A 207 11.26 -2.09 23.54
C MET A 207 11.76 -2.36 24.96
N LYS A 208 12.83 -3.14 25.16
CA LYS A 208 13.46 -3.30 26.49
C LYS A 208 13.92 -1.95 27.09
N TRP A 209 14.40 -1.06 26.23
CA TRP A 209 14.97 0.23 26.65
C TRP A 209 14.04 1.43 26.48
N VAL A 210 12.84 1.22 25.94
CA VAL A 210 11.87 2.30 25.66
C VAL A 210 10.84 2.36 26.75
N ASN A 211 10.64 3.52 27.39
CA ASN A 211 9.65 3.70 28.45
C ASN A 211 8.28 4.11 27.92
N ALA A 212 7.70 3.25 27.06
CA ALA A 212 6.35 3.43 26.52
C ALA A 212 5.77 2.06 26.11
N THR A 213 4.45 1.99 25.99
CA THR A 213 3.76 0.81 25.47
C THR A 213 3.83 0.79 23.94
N LEU A 214 4.10 -0.37 23.35
CA LEU A 214 3.94 -0.61 21.91
C LEU A 214 2.61 -1.31 21.64
N ILE A 215 1.79 -0.72 20.78
CA ILE A 215 0.56 -1.34 20.27
C ILE A 215 0.82 -1.81 18.84
N ILE A 216 0.55 -3.08 18.55
CA ILE A 216 0.63 -3.67 17.22
C ILE A 216 -0.79 -3.94 16.73
N ALA A 217 -1.23 -3.17 15.72
CA ALA A 217 -2.55 -3.24 15.09
C ALA A 217 -2.45 -3.84 13.69
N GLY A 218 -2.81 -5.10 13.54
CA GLY A 218 -2.75 -5.84 12.28
C GLY A 218 -2.61 -7.33 12.47
N THR A 219 -2.68 -8.07 11.37
CA THR A 219 -2.44 -9.52 11.29
C THR A 219 -1.56 -9.82 10.07
N GLY A 220 -1.01 -11.01 10.02
CA GLY A 220 -0.15 -11.42 8.91
C GLY A 220 0.52 -12.76 9.12
N ASN A 221 1.40 -13.11 8.19
CA ASN A 221 2.10 -14.40 8.19
C ASN A 221 3.20 -14.52 9.27
N PHE A 222 3.55 -13.42 9.92
CA PHE A 222 4.57 -13.36 10.98
C PHE A 222 3.97 -13.12 12.39
N TYR A 223 2.63 -13.17 12.51
CA TYR A 223 1.95 -12.82 13.76
C TYR A 223 2.31 -13.76 14.92
N THR A 224 2.34 -15.07 14.68
CA THR A 224 2.72 -16.06 15.69
C THR A 224 4.16 -15.88 16.17
N GLN A 225 5.07 -15.58 15.24
CA GLN A 225 6.47 -15.31 15.58
C GLN A 225 6.61 -14.04 16.43
N VAL A 226 5.77 -13.02 16.17
CA VAL A 226 5.71 -11.83 17.03
C VAL A 226 5.28 -12.19 18.45
N GLU A 227 4.26 -13.04 18.63
CA GLU A 227 3.86 -13.54 19.95
C GLU A 227 4.99 -14.31 20.66
N GLU A 228 5.73 -15.13 19.92
CA GLU A 228 6.89 -15.87 20.43
C GLU A 228 8.02 -14.93 20.86
N LEU A 229 8.34 -13.92 20.06
CA LEU A 229 9.35 -12.90 20.39
C LEU A 229 8.97 -12.10 21.65
N ILE A 230 7.72 -11.69 21.80
CA ILE A 230 7.23 -10.98 22.99
C ILE A 230 7.45 -11.83 24.25
N ARG A 231 7.08 -13.11 24.21
CA ARG A 231 7.29 -14.08 25.30
C ARG A 231 8.77 -14.32 25.58
N TYR A 232 9.56 -14.52 24.53
CA TYR A 232 11.00 -14.76 24.66
C TYR A 232 11.72 -13.60 25.38
N PHE A 233 11.36 -12.37 25.03
CA PHE A 233 11.93 -11.17 25.64
C PHE A 233 11.21 -10.72 26.93
N LYS A 234 10.14 -11.40 27.35
CA LYS A 234 9.33 -11.10 28.57
C LYS A 234 8.74 -9.69 28.53
N LEU A 235 8.17 -9.30 27.39
CA LEU A 235 7.62 -7.96 27.15
C LEU A 235 6.08 -7.93 27.08
N GLU A 236 5.38 -8.95 27.58
CA GLU A 236 3.92 -9.04 27.58
C GLU A 236 3.24 -7.88 28.33
N HIS A 237 3.92 -7.33 29.31
CA HIS A 237 3.43 -6.17 30.09
C HIS A 237 3.54 -4.84 29.31
N LYS A 238 4.24 -4.81 28.19
CA LYS A 238 4.66 -3.60 27.46
C LYS A 238 4.22 -3.58 26.01
N ILE A 239 3.93 -4.73 25.41
CA ILE A 239 3.54 -4.87 24.01
C ILE A 239 2.15 -5.48 23.93
N ILE A 240 1.23 -4.76 23.26
CA ILE A 240 -0.17 -5.14 23.12
C ILE A 240 -0.45 -5.50 21.66
N LEU A 241 -0.88 -6.74 21.42
CA LEU A 241 -1.33 -7.21 20.13
C LEU A 241 -2.85 -7.00 20.00
N LYS A 242 -3.29 -6.11 19.12
CA LYS A 242 -4.72 -5.84 18.88
C LYS A 242 -5.34 -6.66 17.74
N GLY A 243 -4.52 -7.35 16.94
CA GLY A 243 -5.02 -8.04 15.75
C GLY A 243 -5.57 -7.08 14.68
N ALA A 244 -6.46 -7.57 13.83
CA ALA A 244 -7.11 -6.75 12.81
C ALA A 244 -8.11 -5.78 13.45
N ILE A 245 -7.98 -4.50 13.10
CA ILE A 245 -8.86 -3.42 13.55
C ILE A 245 -9.61 -2.85 12.35
N PRO A 246 -10.91 -2.56 12.47
CA PRO A 246 -11.67 -1.89 11.42
C PRO A 246 -11.05 -0.54 11.02
N PRO A 247 -11.08 -0.13 9.75
CA PRO A 247 -10.40 1.08 9.27
C PRO A 247 -10.75 2.36 10.03
N ASN A 248 -12.01 2.53 10.44
CA ASN A 248 -12.45 3.71 11.19
C ASN A 248 -11.85 3.74 12.60
N GLU A 249 -11.81 2.61 13.29
CA GLU A 249 -11.21 2.48 14.62
C GLU A 249 -9.69 2.64 14.54
N LEU A 250 -9.06 2.05 13.52
CA LEU A 250 -7.61 2.20 13.28
C LEU A 250 -7.24 3.67 13.09
N LYS A 251 -8.05 4.41 12.38
CA LYS A 251 -7.85 5.85 12.16
C LYS A 251 -7.86 6.64 13.47
N LEU A 252 -8.77 6.35 14.37
CA LEU A 252 -8.83 6.96 15.71
C LEU A 252 -7.59 6.58 16.54
N LEU A 253 -7.27 5.28 16.58
CA LEU A 253 -6.08 4.79 17.27
C LEU A 253 -4.79 5.45 16.73
N THR A 254 -4.72 5.72 15.42
CA THR A 254 -3.56 6.41 14.82
C THR A 254 -3.46 7.86 15.30
N GLN A 255 -4.57 8.56 15.50
CA GLN A 255 -4.59 9.93 16.04
C GLN A 255 -4.24 9.98 17.53
N GLU A 256 -4.57 8.93 18.28
CA GLU A 256 -4.25 8.81 19.71
C GLU A 256 -2.79 8.39 19.95
N ALA A 257 -2.13 7.79 18.94
CA ALA A 257 -0.76 7.35 19.06
C ALA A 257 0.21 8.53 19.19
N TYR A 258 1.19 8.40 20.10
CA TYR A 258 2.23 9.39 20.27
C TYR A 258 3.29 9.28 19.17
N ILE A 259 3.77 8.06 18.87
CA ILE A 259 4.78 7.81 17.82
C ILE A 259 4.31 6.68 16.91
N GLY A 260 4.44 6.87 15.60
CA GLY A 260 4.28 5.82 14.60
C GLY A 260 5.58 5.09 14.27
N VAL A 261 5.47 3.88 13.71
CA VAL A 261 6.64 3.08 13.33
C VAL A 261 6.55 2.62 11.89
N THR A 262 7.50 3.06 11.04
CA THR A 262 7.64 2.64 9.65
C THR A 262 9.00 1.99 9.42
N LEU A 263 9.08 0.69 9.67
CA LEU A 263 10.31 -0.10 9.55
C LEU A 263 10.17 -1.16 8.47
N PHE A 264 11.27 -1.41 7.75
CA PHE A 264 11.41 -2.43 6.74
C PHE A 264 12.85 -2.93 6.69
N GLU A 265 13.04 -4.22 6.40
CA GLU A 265 14.35 -4.78 6.10
C GLU A 265 14.90 -4.23 4.78
N THR A 266 16.22 -4.24 4.62
CA THR A 266 16.93 -3.87 3.39
C THR A 266 16.88 -4.96 2.31
N ASN A 267 16.41 -6.16 2.65
CA ASN A 267 16.51 -7.36 1.82
C ASN A 267 15.45 -7.40 0.71
N GLY A 268 15.64 -6.62 -0.35
CA GLY A 268 14.81 -6.68 -1.55
C GLY A 268 14.47 -5.31 -2.13
N VAL A 269 14.46 -5.24 -3.46
CA VAL A 269 14.19 -3.99 -4.20
C VAL A 269 12.83 -3.39 -3.82
N ASN A 270 11.79 -4.23 -3.71
CA ASN A 270 10.45 -3.77 -3.34
C ASN A 270 10.37 -3.17 -1.93
N GLN A 271 11.13 -3.71 -0.96
CA GLN A 271 11.12 -3.17 0.41
C GLN A 271 11.94 -1.89 0.51
N TYR A 272 13.13 -1.88 -0.12
CA TYR A 272 14.04 -0.74 -0.11
C TYR A 272 13.47 0.50 -0.84
N TYR A 273 12.69 0.27 -1.90
CA TYR A 273 12.02 1.34 -2.64
C TYR A 273 10.50 1.40 -2.38
N SER A 274 10.05 0.77 -1.30
CA SER A 274 8.64 0.83 -0.91
C SER A 274 8.24 2.23 -0.44
N LEU A 275 6.95 2.51 -0.55
CA LEU A 275 6.33 3.68 0.06
C LEU A 275 5.04 3.20 0.74
N ALA A 276 5.16 2.80 2.00
CA ALA A 276 4.08 2.16 2.73
C ALA A 276 2.97 3.16 3.09
N ASN A 277 1.72 2.70 3.02
CA ASN A 277 0.56 3.51 3.38
C ASN A 277 0.67 4.09 4.79
N ARG A 278 1.17 3.29 5.76
CA ARG A 278 1.31 3.73 7.17
C ARG A 278 2.17 4.98 7.33
N PHE A 279 3.18 5.19 6.48
CA PHE A 279 4.00 6.39 6.48
C PHE A 279 3.14 7.65 6.28
N PHE A 280 2.22 7.59 5.34
CA PHE A 280 1.25 8.65 5.10
C PHE A 280 0.12 8.67 6.11
N ASP A 281 -0.30 7.52 6.64
CA ASP A 281 -1.38 7.46 7.62
C ASP A 281 -0.98 8.14 8.93
N TYR A 282 0.28 7.95 9.41
CA TYR A 282 0.82 8.67 10.55
C TYR A 282 0.90 10.18 10.29
N MET A 283 1.47 10.57 9.16
CA MET A 283 1.49 11.98 8.74
C MET A 283 0.07 12.57 8.71
N MET A 284 -0.89 11.84 8.13
CA MET A 284 -2.28 12.27 8.01
C MET A 284 -2.96 12.44 9.38
N ALA A 285 -2.59 11.63 10.36
CA ALA A 285 -3.08 11.69 11.74
C ALA A 285 -2.38 12.80 12.56
N GLY A 286 -1.34 13.43 12.04
CA GLY A 286 -0.51 14.38 12.80
C GLY A 286 0.39 13.67 13.83
N THR A 287 0.69 12.40 13.62
CA THR A 287 1.49 11.54 14.50
C THR A 287 2.93 11.48 13.99
N PRO A 288 3.92 12.02 14.69
CA PRO A 288 5.33 11.84 14.38
C PRO A 288 5.70 10.35 14.33
N GLN A 289 6.69 10.00 13.53
CA GLN A 289 7.08 8.60 13.38
C GLN A 289 8.59 8.42 13.26
N ILE A 290 9.09 7.26 13.67
CA ILE A 290 10.40 6.80 13.23
C ILE A 290 10.26 6.09 11.88
N CYS A 291 11.21 6.31 10.98
CA CYS A 291 11.18 5.73 9.65
C CYS A 291 12.59 5.35 9.18
N VAL A 292 12.72 4.24 8.47
CA VAL A 292 13.98 3.86 7.82
C VAL A 292 14.38 4.90 6.75
N ASN A 293 15.67 5.24 6.68
CA ASN A 293 16.20 6.21 5.72
C ASN A 293 16.40 5.59 4.32
N TYR A 294 15.30 5.07 3.75
CA TYR A 294 15.33 4.53 2.39
C TYR A 294 14.91 5.60 1.38
N PRO A 295 15.34 5.47 0.09
CA PRO A 295 15.26 6.55 -0.89
C PRO A 295 13.90 7.22 -1.01
N MET A 296 12.80 6.44 -1.04
CA MET A 296 11.46 6.99 -1.23
C MET A 296 10.95 7.76 -0.02
N TYR A 297 11.27 7.28 1.19
CA TYR A 297 10.95 8.00 2.43
C TYR A 297 11.82 9.22 2.60
N GLN A 298 13.12 9.12 2.27
CA GLN A 298 14.07 10.22 2.33
C GLN A 298 13.65 11.36 1.38
N GLU A 299 13.30 11.05 0.13
CA GLU A 299 12.83 12.04 -0.87
C GLU A 299 11.68 12.89 -0.31
N ILE A 300 10.65 12.25 0.27
CA ILE A 300 9.49 12.94 0.82
C ILE A 300 9.86 13.68 2.11
N ASN A 301 10.66 13.06 2.98
CA ASN A 301 10.98 13.66 4.27
C ASN A 301 11.95 14.85 4.17
N GLN A 302 12.82 14.88 3.17
CA GLN A 302 13.67 16.05 2.88
C GLN A 302 12.85 17.30 2.53
N GLU A 303 11.70 17.12 1.85
CA GLU A 303 10.81 18.23 1.51
C GLU A 303 9.91 18.64 2.67
N HIS A 304 9.44 17.69 3.46
CA HIS A 304 8.35 17.91 4.42
C HIS A 304 8.73 17.76 5.90
N GLY A 305 9.80 17.04 6.23
CA GLY A 305 10.41 16.96 7.55
C GLY A 305 9.51 16.43 8.68
N PHE A 306 8.63 15.45 8.40
CA PHE A 306 7.65 14.98 9.40
C PHE A 306 7.99 13.63 10.05
N ALA A 307 9.10 12.98 9.66
CA ALA A 307 9.55 11.72 10.21
C ALA A 307 10.97 11.81 10.76
N TYR A 308 11.23 11.11 11.85
CA TYR A 308 12.57 10.90 12.38
C TYR A 308 13.21 9.73 11.64
N MET A 309 14.22 10.01 10.81
CA MET A 309 14.87 9.02 9.96
C MET A 309 15.95 8.26 10.72
N ILE A 310 15.98 6.93 10.58
CA ILE A 310 17.01 6.05 11.16
C ILE A 310 17.81 5.35 10.08
N GLU A 311 19.14 5.29 10.25
CA GLU A 311 20.07 4.75 9.25
C GLU A 311 20.07 3.21 9.18
N ASN A 312 19.69 2.55 10.25
CA ASN A 312 19.61 1.10 10.32
C ASN A 312 18.52 0.66 11.29
N THR A 313 18.17 -0.63 11.23
CA THR A 313 17.11 -1.23 12.05
C THR A 313 17.65 -2.00 13.26
N HIS A 314 18.89 -1.74 13.69
CA HIS A 314 19.43 -2.37 14.90
C HIS A 314 18.57 -2.02 16.12
N PRO A 315 18.27 -2.96 17.03
CA PRO A 315 17.38 -2.69 18.19
C PRO A 315 17.78 -1.49 19.02
N PHE A 316 19.07 -1.24 19.18
CA PHE A 316 19.57 -0.06 19.90
C PHE A 316 19.24 1.24 19.17
N THR A 317 19.41 1.30 17.84
CA THR A 317 19.09 2.48 17.01
C THR A 317 17.59 2.78 17.06
N ILE A 318 16.74 1.74 16.97
CA ILE A 318 15.30 1.88 17.11
C ILE A 318 14.92 2.41 18.48
N GLY A 319 15.45 1.80 19.54
CA GLY A 319 15.18 2.20 20.93
C GLY A 319 15.63 3.62 21.24
N ASP A 320 16.79 4.03 20.77
CA ASP A 320 17.33 5.38 20.91
C ASP A 320 16.47 6.42 20.19
N ALA A 321 16.10 6.16 18.93
CA ALA A 321 15.20 7.03 18.16
C ALA A 321 13.83 7.20 18.81
N LEU A 322 13.25 6.14 19.36
CA LEU A 322 11.97 6.19 20.09
C LEU A 322 12.12 7.01 21.39
N ASN A 323 13.19 6.82 22.14
CA ASN A 323 13.45 7.57 23.36
C ASN A 323 13.70 9.05 23.09
N ASN A 324 14.42 9.39 22.01
CA ASN A 324 14.63 10.79 21.61
C ASN A 324 13.28 11.47 21.35
N LEU A 325 12.36 10.84 20.63
CA LEU A 325 11.02 11.39 20.39
C LEU A 325 10.14 11.44 21.64
N LEU A 326 10.35 10.55 22.61
CA LEU A 326 9.60 10.53 23.88
C LEU A 326 10.07 11.61 24.85
N GLN A 327 11.33 12.04 24.79
CA GLN A 327 11.99 12.92 25.74
C GLN A 327 12.21 14.35 25.22
N ASP A 328 12.33 14.53 23.89
CA ASP A 328 12.54 15.84 23.27
C ASP A 328 11.21 16.41 22.76
N ASP A 329 10.54 17.17 23.62
CA ASP A 329 9.24 17.78 23.31
C ASP A 329 9.37 18.85 22.19
N VAL A 330 10.54 19.47 22.00
CA VAL A 330 10.79 20.45 20.92
C VAL A 330 10.82 19.74 19.57
N LEU A 331 11.63 18.70 19.45
CA LEU A 331 11.72 17.86 18.26
C LEU A 331 10.36 17.24 17.94
N TYR A 332 9.67 16.68 18.93
CA TYR A 332 8.35 16.10 18.75
C TYR A 332 7.34 17.12 18.20
N SER A 333 7.28 18.31 18.79
CA SER A 333 6.37 19.39 18.38
C SER A 333 6.67 19.87 16.96
N GLU A 334 7.95 19.95 16.57
CA GLU A 334 8.37 20.29 15.21
C GLU A 334 7.87 19.25 14.19
N LEU A 335 8.15 17.95 14.43
CA LEU A 335 7.70 16.88 13.54
C LEU A 335 6.17 16.84 13.43
N ARG A 336 5.45 17.00 14.55
CA ARG A 336 3.98 17.08 14.56
C ARG A 336 3.47 18.25 13.71
N LYS A 337 4.05 19.43 13.88
CA LYS A 337 3.73 20.63 13.08
C LYS A 337 3.97 20.38 11.58
N ASN A 338 5.03 19.66 11.26
CA ASN A 338 5.35 19.28 9.89
C ASN A 338 4.38 18.23 9.33
N CYS A 339 3.93 17.25 10.13
CA CYS A 339 2.83 16.36 9.75
C CYS A 339 1.58 17.17 9.35
N ILE A 340 1.18 18.16 10.18
CA ILE A 340 0.00 18.99 9.92
C ILE A 340 0.13 19.79 8.63
N LYS A 341 1.31 20.34 8.34
CA LYS A 341 1.57 21.04 7.07
C LYS A 341 1.56 20.09 5.88
N ALA A 342 2.28 18.94 6.00
CA ALA A 342 2.43 17.98 4.93
C ALA A 342 1.09 17.37 4.48
N ARG A 343 0.17 17.06 5.42
CA ARG A 343 -1.15 16.49 5.10
C ARG A 343 -2.03 17.40 4.25
N ASP A 344 -1.77 18.72 4.23
CA ASP A 344 -2.48 19.67 3.40
C ASP A 344 -2.07 19.57 1.92
N LEU A 345 -0.86 19.09 1.67
CA LEU A 345 -0.27 18.92 0.35
C LEU A 345 -0.35 17.46 -0.12
N LEU A 346 0.03 16.55 0.77
CA LEU A 346 0.11 15.11 0.51
C LEU A 346 -1.18 14.41 0.99
N ASN A 347 -2.18 14.35 0.14
CA ASN A 347 -3.46 13.70 0.40
C ASN A 347 -4.12 13.24 -0.89
N TRP A 348 -5.11 12.32 -0.77
CA TRP A 348 -5.79 11.79 -1.94
C TRP A 348 -6.57 12.85 -2.74
N GLN A 349 -7.10 13.87 -2.08
CA GLN A 349 -7.82 14.95 -2.78
C GLN A 349 -6.90 15.66 -3.78
N THR A 350 -5.64 15.92 -3.40
CA THR A 350 -4.61 16.51 -4.26
C THR A 350 -4.12 15.50 -5.31
N GLU A 351 -3.74 14.30 -4.89
CA GLU A 351 -3.18 13.26 -5.75
C GLU A 351 -4.16 12.83 -6.85
N SER A 352 -5.44 12.76 -6.52
CA SER A 352 -6.49 12.34 -7.45
C SER A 352 -6.65 13.26 -8.67
N HIS A 353 -6.25 14.53 -8.58
CA HIS A 353 -6.29 15.45 -9.73
C HIS A 353 -5.39 14.97 -10.88
N GLN A 354 -4.22 14.41 -10.57
CA GLN A 354 -3.32 13.84 -11.57
C GLN A 354 -3.94 12.60 -12.23
N LEU A 355 -4.56 11.73 -11.45
CA LEU A 355 -5.27 10.57 -11.96
C LEU A 355 -6.42 10.95 -12.89
N ILE A 356 -7.27 11.92 -12.47
CA ILE A 356 -8.38 12.41 -13.29
C ILE A 356 -7.88 13.01 -14.59
N LYS A 357 -6.83 13.85 -14.52
CA LYS A 357 -6.20 14.45 -15.70
C LYS A 357 -5.70 13.35 -16.64
N PHE A 358 -5.01 12.33 -16.12
CA PHE A 358 -4.54 11.21 -16.91
C PHE A 358 -5.68 10.52 -17.68
N TYR A 359 -6.77 10.14 -16.99
CA TYR A 359 -7.91 9.48 -17.67
C TYR A 359 -8.68 10.37 -18.63
N ARG A 360 -8.65 11.68 -18.46
CA ARG A 360 -9.24 12.64 -19.41
C ARG A 360 -8.42 12.83 -20.69
N THR A 361 -7.14 12.48 -20.69
CA THR A 361 -6.26 12.54 -21.87
C THR A 361 -6.25 11.25 -22.68
N LEU A 362 -6.92 10.21 -22.25
CA LEU A 362 -7.12 8.94 -22.95
C LEU A 362 -8.32 9.02 -23.87
#